data_eff155eaef20add3d0dca0eee346c378
#
_entry.id   eff155eaef20add3d0dca0eee346c378
#
_cell.length_a   1.000
_cell.length_b   1.000
_cell.length_c   1.000
_cell.angle_alpha   90.00
_cell.angle_beta   90.00
_cell.angle_gamma   90.00
#
_symmetry.space_group_name_H-M   'P 1'
#
loop_
_entity.id
_entity.type
_entity.pdbx_description
1 polymer ?
#
loop_
_entity_poly.entity_id
_entity_poly.type
_entity_poly.pdbx_seq_one_letter_code
_entity_poly.pdbx_strand_id
1 'polypeptide(L)'
;MLKTTDIREWIVSLGIAEDEHVYMGKLDNKQQKSIGVYSRSSSGPPNVALGGLDYTSYDVRPISLLVHWNRSKPESEAAAYELFETIRNVSSLDIGDTHINYIRLMVPEPQDVGTDDNGVYEYVIWLDFIYQRK
;
A
#
# COMPACT_ATOMS: atom_id res chain seq x y z
N MET A 1 3.83 -9.88 -13.46
CA MET A 1 3.26 -9.99 -12.09
C MET A 1 3.74 -8.81 -11.26
N LEU A 2 2.82 -8.19 -10.54
CA LEU A 2 3.15 -7.06 -9.67
C LEU A 2 3.71 -7.56 -8.35
N LYS A 3 4.97 -7.24 -8.06
CA LYS A 3 5.66 -7.71 -6.86
C LYS A 3 5.61 -6.66 -5.76
N THR A 4 5.77 -7.13 -4.51
CA THR A 4 5.85 -6.23 -3.36
C THR A 4 7.00 -5.23 -3.51
N THR A 5 8.11 -5.65 -4.09
CA THR A 5 9.26 -4.77 -4.38
C THR A 5 8.87 -3.61 -5.29
N ASP A 6 8.08 -3.90 -6.33
CA ASP A 6 7.64 -2.87 -7.28
C ASP A 6 6.76 -1.84 -6.57
N ILE A 7 5.87 -2.31 -5.72
CA ILE A 7 4.97 -1.44 -4.95
C ILE A 7 5.77 -0.59 -3.96
N ARG A 8 6.74 -1.18 -3.29
CA ARG A 8 7.63 -0.48 -2.37
C ARG A 8 8.33 0.68 -3.09
N GLU A 9 8.88 0.42 -4.27
CA GLU A 9 9.57 1.46 -5.05
C GLU A 9 8.61 2.58 -5.47
N TRP A 10 7.37 2.22 -5.80
CA TRP A 10 6.36 3.23 -6.12
C TRP A 10 6.02 4.10 -4.90
N ILE A 11 5.88 3.50 -3.72
CA ILE A 11 5.61 4.25 -2.48
C ILE A 11 6.75 5.24 -2.20
N VAL A 12 8.01 4.83 -2.41
CA VAL A 12 9.16 5.73 -2.28
C VAL A 12 9.00 6.94 -3.21
N SER A 13 8.55 6.70 -4.44
CA SER A 13 8.38 7.76 -5.44
C SER A 13 7.35 8.82 -5.04
N LEU A 14 6.45 8.50 -4.12
CA LEU A 14 5.45 9.46 -3.65
C LEU A 14 6.05 10.56 -2.75
N GLY A 15 7.24 10.33 -2.21
CA GLY A 15 7.97 11.36 -1.46
C GLY A 15 7.46 11.61 -0.05
N ILE A 16 6.64 10.73 0.52
CA ILE A 16 6.09 10.90 1.87
C ILE A 16 7.08 10.43 2.94
N ALA A 17 7.76 9.31 2.67
CA ALA A 17 8.83 8.79 3.52
C ALA A 17 10.10 8.61 2.71
N GLU A 18 11.24 8.68 3.39
CA GLU A 18 12.54 8.46 2.74
C GLU A 18 12.72 7.01 2.34
N ASP A 19 13.55 6.77 1.34
CA ASP A 19 13.81 5.43 0.81
C ASP A 19 14.17 4.43 1.91
N GLU A 20 15.05 4.80 2.83
CA GLU A 20 15.49 3.92 3.91
C GLU A 20 14.38 3.62 4.93
N HIS A 21 13.30 4.38 4.91
CA HIS A 21 12.18 4.25 5.84
C HIS A 21 10.94 3.60 5.19
N VAL A 22 11.05 3.13 3.97
CA VAL A 22 9.99 2.36 3.32
C VAL A 22 10.42 0.90 3.28
N TYR A 23 9.73 0.08 4.05
CA TYR A 23 10.10 -1.32 4.26
C TYR A 23 9.17 -2.25 3.50
N MET A 24 9.75 -3.36 3.07
CA MET A 24 9.00 -4.42 2.44
C MET A 24 8.86 -5.54 3.48
N GLY A 25 7.64 -5.69 4.00
CA GLY A 25 7.40 -6.58 5.11
C GLY A 25 7.68 -5.90 6.45
N LYS A 26 8.28 -6.62 7.38
CA LYS A 26 8.49 -6.13 8.74
C LYS A 26 9.36 -4.88 8.78
N LEU A 27 8.82 -3.79 9.31
CA LEU A 27 9.59 -2.56 9.47
C LEU A 27 10.39 -2.55 10.77
N ASP A 28 11.38 -1.63 10.84
CA ASP A 28 12.18 -1.42 12.04
C ASP A 28 11.41 -0.50 12.98
N ASN A 29 10.95 -1.01 14.11
CA ASN A 29 10.16 -0.26 15.09
C ASN A 29 10.90 0.93 15.70
N LYS A 30 12.23 0.95 15.58
CA LYS A 30 13.05 2.03 16.14
C LYS A 30 13.13 3.24 15.22
N GLN A 31 12.74 3.08 13.95
CA GLN A 31 12.77 4.17 12.98
C GLN A 31 11.40 4.82 12.90
N GLN A 32 11.38 6.14 13.08
CA GLN A 32 10.18 6.94 12.90
C GLN A 32 10.01 7.33 11.43
N LYS A 33 8.83 7.84 11.10
CA LYS A 33 8.49 8.29 9.73
C LYS A 33 8.71 7.19 8.70
N SER A 34 8.18 6.01 9.02
CA SER A 34 8.35 4.80 8.22
C SER A 34 7.02 4.33 7.64
N ILE A 35 7.09 3.67 6.49
CA ILE A 35 5.94 3.03 5.85
C ILE A 35 6.33 1.58 5.57
N GLY A 36 5.52 0.65 6.06
CA GLY A 36 5.70 -0.77 5.77
C GLY A 36 4.74 -1.21 4.67
N VAL A 37 5.24 -1.92 3.69
CA VAL A 37 4.45 -2.49 2.60
C VAL A 37 4.30 -3.98 2.85
N TYR A 38 3.07 -4.42 3.11
CA TYR A 38 2.78 -5.80 3.45
C TYR A 38 1.83 -6.41 2.44
N SER A 39 2.03 -7.69 2.15
CA SER A 39 1.03 -8.47 1.42
C SER A 39 -0.15 -8.71 2.35
N ARG A 40 -1.36 -8.49 1.85
CA ARG A 40 -2.57 -8.76 2.60
C ARG A 40 -3.16 -10.08 2.08
N SER A 41 -3.57 -10.96 3.00
CA SER A 41 -4.21 -12.21 2.63
C SER A 41 -5.53 -11.92 1.92
N SER A 42 -5.73 -12.60 0.78
CA SER A 42 -7.01 -12.56 0.09
C SER A 42 -7.65 -13.93 0.24
N SER A 43 -8.96 -13.96 0.44
CA SER A 43 -9.70 -15.20 0.54
C SER A 43 -10.18 -15.64 -0.84
N GLY A 44 -10.12 -16.93 -1.11
CA GLY A 44 -10.63 -17.52 -2.33
C GLY A 44 -9.61 -17.59 -3.47
N PRO A 45 -9.99 -18.24 -4.55
CA PRO A 45 -9.13 -18.41 -5.71
C PRO A 45 -8.99 -17.13 -6.53
N PRO A 46 -8.05 -17.09 -7.47
CA PRO A 46 -7.93 -15.95 -8.39
C PRO A 46 -9.24 -15.70 -9.14
N ASN A 47 -9.52 -14.44 -9.43
CA ASN A 47 -10.65 -14.06 -10.26
C ASN A 47 -10.35 -14.45 -11.71
N VAL A 48 -11.15 -15.34 -12.27
CA VAL A 48 -10.94 -15.86 -13.62
C VAL A 48 -12.24 -15.68 -14.41
N ALA A 49 -12.14 -15.14 -15.62
CA ALA A 49 -13.27 -14.99 -16.51
C ALA A 49 -13.83 -16.36 -16.94
N LEU A 50 -15.08 -16.39 -17.42
CA LEU A 50 -15.73 -17.64 -17.83
C LEU A 50 -14.94 -18.45 -18.85
N GLY A 51 -14.16 -17.81 -19.71
CA GLY A 51 -13.31 -18.47 -20.69
C GLY A 51 -11.99 -18.98 -20.16
N GLY A 52 -11.72 -18.83 -18.86
CA GLY A 52 -10.46 -19.24 -18.24
C GLY A 52 -9.41 -18.13 -18.25
N LEU A 53 -8.15 -18.47 -17.95
CA LEU A 53 -7.07 -17.49 -17.83
C LEU A 53 -6.80 -16.74 -19.13
N ASP A 54 -6.99 -17.37 -20.27
CA ASP A 54 -6.76 -16.72 -21.58
C ASP A 54 -7.67 -15.52 -21.81
N TYR A 55 -8.80 -15.48 -21.11
CA TYR A 55 -9.79 -14.40 -21.22
C TYR A 55 -9.83 -13.49 -20.01
N THR A 56 -8.93 -13.70 -19.05
CA THR A 56 -8.81 -12.87 -17.87
C THR A 56 -7.77 -11.79 -18.14
N SER A 57 -8.20 -10.52 -18.17
CA SER A 57 -7.34 -9.40 -18.54
C SER A 57 -6.65 -8.73 -17.37
N TYR A 58 -6.99 -9.09 -16.14
CA TYR A 58 -6.46 -8.42 -14.94
C TYR A 58 -6.20 -9.39 -13.80
N ASP A 59 -5.36 -8.94 -12.90
CA ASP A 59 -5.13 -9.58 -11.61
C ASP A 59 -5.25 -8.55 -10.50
N VAL A 60 -5.35 -9.02 -9.27
CA VAL A 60 -5.49 -8.18 -8.08
C VAL A 60 -4.34 -8.47 -7.12
N ARG A 61 -3.70 -7.42 -6.63
CA ARG A 61 -2.66 -7.54 -5.62
C ARG A 61 -3.13 -6.83 -4.34
N PRO A 62 -3.57 -7.58 -3.32
CA PRO A 62 -3.97 -7.00 -2.04
C PRO A 62 -2.74 -6.57 -1.23
N ILE A 63 -2.76 -5.35 -0.74
CA ILE A 63 -1.64 -4.74 0.00
C ILE A 63 -2.18 -4.06 1.25
N SER A 64 -1.40 -4.10 2.31
CA SER A 64 -1.60 -3.30 3.51
C SER A 64 -0.41 -2.39 3.71
N LEU A 65 -0.67 -1.09 3.87
CA LEU A 65 0.35 -0.12 4.20
C LEU A 65 0.24 0.21 5.68
N LEU A 66 1.35 0.11 6.40
CA LEU A 66 1.45 0.50 7.79
C LEU A 66 2.25 1.79 7.87
N VAL A 67 1.59 2.87 8.29
CA VAL A 67 2.26 4.15 8.52
C VAL A 67 2.67 4.19 9.99
N HIS A 68 3.96 4.08 10.24
CA HIS A 68 4.58 4.10 11.57
C HIS A 68 5.34 5.42 11.66
N TRP A 69 4.72 6.45 12.22
CA TRP A 69 5.21 7.80 11.99
C TRP A 69 6.05 8.33 13.14
N ASN A 70 5.43 8.95 14.13
CA ASN A 70 6.16 9.49 15.28
C ASN A 70 5.23 9.58 16.50
N ARG A 71 5.70 10.25 17.55
CA ARG A 71 4.96 10.37 18.81
C ARG A 71 3.96 11.53 18.81
N SER A 72 3.86 12.25 17.71
CA SER A 72 2.88 13.34 17.56
C SER A 72 1.67 12.82 16.81
N LYS A 73 0.52 12.79 17.46
CA LYS A 73 -0.70 12.34 16.80
C LYS A 73 -1.09 13.23 15.62
N PRO A 74 -1.07 14.57 15.74
CA PRO A 74 -1.40 15.44 14.60
C PRO A 74 -0.48 15.20 13.39
N GLU A 75 0.82 15.07 13.61
CA GLU A 75 1.76 14.81 12.51
C GLU A 75 1.57 13.45 11.88
N SER A 76 1.33 12.43 12.71
CA SER A 76 1.11 11.07 12.24
C SER A 76 -0.17 10.96 11.43
N GLU A 77 -1.24 11.60 11.89
CA GLU A 77 -2.51 11.66 11.17
C GLU A 77 -2.33 12.38 9.84
N ALA A 78 -1.64 13.51 9.85
CA ALA A 78 -1.40 14.27 8.62
C ALA A 78 -0.62 13.46 7.59
N ALA A 79 0.40 12.73 8.01
CA ALA A 79 1.19 11.89 7.11
C ALA A 79 0.36 10.75 6.53
N ALA A 80 -0.45 10.10 7.35
CA ALA A 80 -1.32 9.00 6.90
C ALA A 80 -2.36 9.50 5.90
N TYR A 81 -2.96 10.66 6.15
CA TYR A 81 -3.95 11.24 5.25
C TYR A 81 -3.31 11.73 3.95
N GLU A 82 -2.09 12.27 4.00
CA GLU A 82 -1.36 12.65 2.80
C GLU A 82 -1.11 11.44 1.89
N LEU A 83 -0.67 10.34 2.48
CA LEU A 83 -0.48 9.10 1.73
C LEU A 83 -1.80 8.60 1.14
N PHE A 84 -2.85 8.58 1.94
CA PHE A 84 -4.17 8.14 1.51
C PHE A 84 -4.70 8.98 0.35
N GLU A 85 -4.64 10.31 0.47
CA GLU A 85 -5.13 11.21 -0.57
C GLU A 85 -4.29 11.14 -1.84
N THR A 86 -2.98 10.96 -1.70
CA THR A 86 -2.09 10.77 -2.86
C THR A 86 -2.50 9.53 -3.63
N ILE A 87 -2.76 8.43 -2.93
CA ILE A 87 -3.19 7.18 -3.56
C ILE A 87 -4.57 7.34 -4.19
N ARG A 88 -5.48 7.99 -3.47
CA ARG A 88 -6.86 8.20 -3.92
C ARG A 88 -6.94 8.96 -5.23
N ASN A 89 -6.00 9.88 -5.46
CA ASN A 89 -5.99 10.71 -6.66
C ASN A 89 -5.32 10.03 -7.86
N VAL A 90 -4.77 8.84 -7.69
CA VAL A 90 -4.18 8.09 -8.80
C VAL A 90 -5.30 7.46 -9.63
N SER A 91 -5.31 7.73 -10.94
CA SER A 91 -6.30 7.11 -11.84
C SER A 91 -5.75 5.82 -12.46
N SER A 92 -4.67 5.93 -13.22
CA SER A 92 -3.97 4.77 -13.76
C SER A 92 -2.49 5.11 -13.82
N LEU A 93 -1.64 4.10 -13.79
CA LEU A 93 -0.20 4.33 -13.81
C LEU A 93 0.52 3.05 -14.22
N ASP A 94 1.81 3.19 -14.50
CA ASP A 94 2.68 2.05 -14.71
C ASP A 94 3.65 1.94 -13.53
N ILE A 95 3.80 0.73 -13.01
CA ILE A 95 4.80 0.42 -12.00
C ILE A 95 5.75 -0.62 -12.63
N GLY A 96 6.97 -0.19 -12.92
CA GLY A 96 7.88 -1.03 -13.70
C GLY A 96 7.25 -1.35 -15.04
N ASP A 97 7.18 -2.63 -15.38
CA ASP A 97 6.60 -3.11 -16.63
C ASP A 97 5.12 -3.43 -16.52
N THR A 98 4.50 -3.15 -15.37
CA THR A 98 3.12 -3.52 -15.11
C THR A 98 2.22 -2.29 -15.18
N HIS A 99 1.16 -2.39 -15.98
CA HIS A 99 0.15 -1.33 -16.06
C HIS A 99 -0.89 -1.55 -14.95
N ILE A 100 -1.10 -0.53 -14.12
CA ILE A 100 -2.08 -0.54 -13.06
C ILE A 100 -3.34 0.14 -13.60
N ASN A 101 -4.42 -0.61 -13.71
CA ASN A 101 -5.69 -0.07 -14.20
C ASN A 101 -6.29 0.93 -13.22
N TYR A 102 -6.30 0.57 -11.95
CA TYR A 102 -6.68 1.48 -10.86
C TYR A 102 -6.29 0.86 -9.53
N ILE A 103 -6.32 1.69 -8.49
CA ILE A 103 -6.08 1.27 -7.12
C ILE A 103 -7.40 1.40 -6.37
N ARG A 104 -7.86 0.32 -5.76
CA ARG A 104 -9.09 0.32 -4.97
C ARG A 104 -8.73 0.43 -3.51
N LEU A 105 -9.10 1.55 -2.88
CA LEU A 105 -8.95 1.70 -1.44
C LEU A 105 -10.04 0.88 -0.75
N MET A 106 -9.63 0.03 0.18
CA MET A 106 -10.52 -0.90 0.88
C MET A 106 -10.98 -0.36 2.22
N VAL A 107 -10.56 0.85 2.56
CA VAL A 107 -10.98 1.55 3.79
C VAL A 107 -11.39 2.97 3.40
N PRO A 108 -12.38 3.57 4.13
CA PRO A 108 -12.84 4.93 3.78
C PRO A 108 -11.84 6.00 4.19
N GLU A 109 -10.94 5.69 5.09
CA GLU A 109 -9.90 6.59 5.60
C GLU A 109 -8.79 5.77 6.24
N PRO A 110 -7.60 6.34 6.48
CA PRO A 110 -6.56 5.64 7.22
C PRO A 110 -7.10 5.20 8.60
N GLN A 111 -6.84 3.97 8.96
CA GLN A 111 -7.35 3.38 10.20
C GLN A 111 -6.35 3.58 11.32
N ASP A 112 -6.75 4.31 12.36
CA ASP A 112 -5.95 4.52 13.56
C ASP A 112 -5.89 3.20 14.34
N VAL A 113 -4.70 2.64 14.49
CA VAL A 113 -4.49 1.39 15.24
C VAL A 113 -3.78 1.65 16.57
N GLY A 114 -3.68 2.90 16.97
CA GLY A 114 -3.09 3.29 18.25
C GLY A 114 -1.60 3.53 18.16
N THR A 115 -0.89 3.19 19.22
CA THR A 115 0.55 3.37 19.30
C THR A 115 1.24 2.03 19.53
N ASP A 116 2.52 1.97 19.14
CA ASP A 116 3.38 0.85 19.51
C ASP A 116 3.88 1.01 20.95
N ASP A 117 4.76 0.11 21.39
CA ASP A 117 5.31 0.12 22.76
C ASP A 117 6.15 1.37 23.06
N ASN A 118 6.60 2.06 22.03
CA ASN A 118 7.40 3.28 22.16
C ASN A 118 6.59 4.57 22.04
N GLY A 119 5.27 4.46 21.94
CA GLY A 119 4.38 5.61 21.83
C GLY A 119 4.29 6.20 20.42
N VAL A 120 4.77 5.49 19.41
CA VAL A 120 4.71 5.92 18.02
C VAL A 120 3.34 5.58 17.44
N TYR A 121 2.65 6.58 16.89
CA TYR A 121 1.33 6.40 16.31
C TYR A 121 1.39 5.66 14.98
N GLU A 122 0.43 4.77 14.78
CA GLU A 122 0.36 3.92 13.59
C GLU A 122 -1.01 3.99 12.94
N TYR A 123 -1.01 3.98 11.60
CA TYR A 123 -2.22 3.95 10.79
C TYR A 123 -2.08 2.87 9.73
N VAL A 124 -3.20 2.26 9.38
CA VAL A 124 -3.24 1.19 8.37
C VAL A 124 -4.12 1.63 7.22
N ILE A 125 -3.64 1.39 6.00
CA ILE A 125 -4.39 1.61 4.77
C ILE A 125 -4.41 0.30 3.99
N TRP A 126 -5.60 -0.23 3.75
CA TRP A 126 -5.78 -1.43 2.93
C TRP A 126 -6.17 -1.03 1.52
N LEU A 127 -5.51 -1.60 0.53
CA LEU A 127 -5.77 -1.31 -0.87
C LEU A 127 -5.50 -2.51 -1.75
N ASP A 128 -6.16 -2.52 -2.91
CA ASP A 128 -5.94 -3.51 -3.94
C ASP A 128 -5.41 -2.82 -5.19
N PHE A 129 -4.34 -3.36 -5.75
CA PHE A 129 -3.85 -2.93 -7.06
C PHE A 129 -4.49 -3.84 -8.11
N ILE A 130 -5.28 -3.26 -8.99
CA ILE A 130 -5.89 -3.96 -10.11
C ILE A 130 -5.03 -3.68 -11.32
N TYR A 131 -4.33 -4.70 -11.82
CA TYR A 131 -3.33 -4.53 -12.86
C TYR A 131 -3.56 -5.44 -14.04
N GLN A 132 -3.00 -5.04 -15.19
CA GLN A 132 -3.12 -5.84 -16.40
C GLN A 132 -2.27 -7.09 -16.31
N ARG A 133 -2.90 -8.19 -16.66
CA ARG A 133 -2.23 -9.46 -16.78
C ARG A 133 -1.54 -9.53 -18.15
N LYS A 134 -0.32 -10.01 -18.15
CA LYS A 134 0.44 -10.21 -19.39
C LYS A 134 0.33 -11.64 -19.89
#